data_1b299a6ddd009d08e1bab7a04c9926bd
#
_entry.id   1b299a6ddd009d08e1bab7a04c9926bd
#
_cell.length_a   1.000
_cell.length_b   1.000
_cell.length_c   1.000
_cell.angle_alpha   90.00
_cell.angle_beta   90.00
_cell.angle_gamma   90.00
#
_symmetry.space_group_name_H-M   'P 1'
#
loop_
_entity.id
_entity.type
_entity.pdbx_description
1 polymer ?
#
loop_
_entity_poly.entity_id
_entity_poly.type
_entity_poly.pdbx_seq_one_letter_code
_entity_poly.pdbx_strand_id
1 'polypeptide(L)'
;MGGYGAFKIALLNPDNYCASASLSGCLDIAATLAKGTLGIIGVCNWGEDYTTCVKGTSDDVLHLIDNFPKDAKKPRLYVACGTEDFLYESNLRAREHLENSDFDFSYNEGRGAHTWKFWDKWIAPAIDFMMEC
;
A
#
# COMPACT_ATOMS: atom_id res chain seq x y z
N MET A 1 -0.63 7.43 5.40
CA MET A 1 -1.01 6.31 6.33
C MET A 1 -2.27 5.57 5.89
N GLY A 2 -3.32 6.25 5.39
CA GLY A 2 -4.58 5.59 5.00
C GLY A 2 -4.42 4.46 3.99
N GLY A 3 -3.73 4.69 2.88
CA GLY A 3 -3.52 3.64 1.87
C GLY A 3 -2.71 2.45 2.38
N TYR A 4 -1.69 2.69 3.21
CA TYR A 4 -0.96 1.64 3.91
C TYR A 4 -1.88 0.82 4.83
N GLY A 5 -2.66 1.51 5.67
CA GLY A 5 -3.60 0.85 6.60
C GLY A 5 -4.67 0.04 5.88
N ALA A 6 -5.22 0.58 4.78
CA ALA A 6 -6.22 -0.12 3.97
C ALA A 6 -5.68 -1.45 3.42
N PHE A 7 -4.48 -1.45 2.84
CA PHE A 7 -3.85 -2.69 2.35
C PHE A 7 -3.53 -3.67 3.46
N LYS A 8 -2.90 -3.19 4.54
CA LYS A 8 -2.58 -4.04 5.71
C LYS A 8 -3.83 -4.73 6.27
N ILE A 9 -4.91 -3.97 6.49
CA ILE A 9 -6.15 -4.52 7.04
C ILE A 9 -6.77 -5.56 6.10
N ALA A 10 -6.85 -5.27 4.80
CA ALA A 10 -7.43 -6.19 3.83
C ALA A 10 -6.60 -7.48 3.68
N LEU A 11 -5.28 -7.37 3.64
CA LEU A 11 -4.38 -8.53 3.52
C LEU A 11 -4.38 -9.42 4.77
N LEU A 12 -4.56 -8.82 5.95
CA LEU A 12 -4.64 -9.59 7.22
C LEU A 12 -6.04 -10.15 7.50
N ASN A 13 -7.08 -9.64 6.83
CA ASN A 13 -8.47 -10.06 7.04
C ASN A 13 -9.18 -10.30 5.71
N PRO A 14 -8.68 -11.18 4.84
CA PRO A 14 -9.16 -11.35 3.47
C PRO A 14 -10.60 -11.85 3.37
N ASP A 15 -11.11 -12.50 4.40
CA ASP A 15 -12.50 -12.96 4.44
C ASP A 15 -13.49 -11.79 4.62
N ASN A 16 -13.04 -10.67 5.16
CA ASN A 16 -13.87 -9.50 5.43
C ASN A 16 -13.82 -8.45 4.31
N TYR A 17 -12.84 -8.53 3.41
CA TYR A 17 -12.62 -7.51 2.38
C TYR A 17 -12.41 -8.16 1.01
N CYS A 18 -13.26 -7.82 0.04
CA CYS A 18 -13.10 -8.29 -1.34
C CYS A 18 -12.18 -7.41 -2.17
N ALA A 19 -11.98 -6.15 -1.77
CA ALA A 19 -11.06 -5.22 -2.43
C ALA A 19 -10.48 -4.21 -1.45
N SER A 20 -9.37 -3.58 -1.85
CA SER A 20 -8.74 -2.48 -1.12
C SER A 20 -8.09 -1.49 -2.08
N ALA A 21 -8.13 -0.21 -1.74
CA ALA A 21 -7.53 0.85 -2.54
C ALA A 21 -6.50 1.67 -1.73
N SER A 22 -5.37 1.97 -2.37
CA SER A 22 -4.33 2.85 -1.86
C SER A 22 -4.13 4.05 -2.78
N LEU A 23 -4.45 5.24 -2.30
CA LEU A 23 -4.14 6.50 -2.98
C LEU A 23 -2.93 7.13 -2.29
N SER A 24 -1.78 7.13 -2.95
CA SER A 24 -0.51 7.63 -2.41
C SER A 24 -0.13 7.00 -1.06
N GLY A 25 -0.39 5.71 -0.86
CA GLY A 25 -0.04 5.01 0.37
C GLY A 25 1.46 4.76 0.48
N CYS A 26 1.98 4.71 1.71
CA CYS A 26 3.35 4.28 1.99
C CYS A 26 3.41 2.75 1.99
N LEU A 27 3.35 2.12 0.80
CA LEU A 27 3.21 0.66 0.67
C LEU A 27 4.52 -0.08 1.00
N ASP A 28 5.68 0.49 0.67
CA ASP A 28 6.96 0.00 1.17
C ASP A 28 7.35 0.75 2.45
N ILE A 29 6.60 0.46 3.50
CA ILE A 29 6.78 1.11 4.80
C ILE A 29 8.14 0.76 5.41
N ALA A 30 8.60 -0.49 5.27
CA ALA A 30 9.86 -0.95 5.84
C ALA A 30 11.06 -0.16 5.30
N ALA A 31 11.19 -0.03 3.96
CA ALA A 31 12.28 0.74 3.36
C ALA A 31 12.13 2.25 3.62
N THR A 32 10.91 2.77 3.70
CA THR A 32 10.66 4.18 4.01
C THR A 32 11.10 4.52 5.42
N LEU A 33 10.78 3.68 6.39
CA LEU A 33 11.22 3.84 7.79
C LEU A 33 12.73 3.65 7.95
N ALA A 34 13.33 2.67 7.26
CA ALA A 34 14.77 2.42 7.29
C ALA A 34 15.61 3.62 6.84
N LYS A 35 15.05 4.49 5.99
CA LYS A 35 15.67 5.76 5.59
C LYS A 35 15.49 6.90 6.60
N GLY A 36 14.84 6.64 7.74
CA GLY A 36 14.49 7.67 8.73
C GLY A 36 13.36 8.60 8.27
N THR A 37 12.76 8.35 7.13
CA THR A 37 11.58 9.06 6.65
C THR A 37 10.40 8.75 7.55
N LEU A 38 9.52 9.72 7.79
CA LEU A 38 8.38 9.59 8.71
C LEU A 38 8.77 9.33 10.17
N GLY A 39 9.92 9.81 10.63
CA GLY A 39 10.50 9.51 11.94
C GLY A 39 9.54 9.59 13.12
N ILE A 40 8.78 10.68 13.27
CA ILE A 40 7.80 10.82 14.37
C ILE A 40 6.67 9.79 14.26
N ILE A 41 6.20 9.47 13.04
CA ILE A 41 5.19 8.44 12.79
C ILE A 41 5.77 7.07 13.13
N GLY A 42 7.03 6.83 12.77
CA GLY A 42 7.74 5.60 13.09
C GLY A 42 7.80 5.37 14.61
N VAL A 43 8.30 6.35 15.34
CA VAL A 43 8.42 6.27 16.81
C VAL A 43 7.05 6.06 17.49
N CYS A 44 6.01 6.78 17.04
CA CYS A 44 4.67 6.66 17.63
C CYS A 44 4.02 5.29 17.42
N ASN A 45 4.34 4.60 16.30
CA ASN A 45 3.70 3.32 15.98
C ASN A 45 4.56 2.10 16.33
N TRP A 46 5.89 2.21 16.27
CA TRP A 46 6.81 1.07 16.41
C TRP A 46 7.93 1.30 17.44
N GLY A 47 7.95 2.44 18.14
CA GLY A 47 8.96 2.76 19.13
C GLY A 47 10.30 3.22 18.54
N GLU A 48 11.34 3.25 19.36
CA GLU A 48 12.66 3.78 18.97
C GLU A 48 13.35 2.94 17.89
N ASP A 49 13.05 1.64 17.80
CA ASP A 49 13.62 0.71 16.81
C ASP A 49 12.85 0.68 15.49
N TYR A 50 11.99 1.67 15.24
CA TYR A 50 11.09 1.72 14.07
C TYR A 50 11.80 1.53 12.72
N THR A 51 13.08 1.85 12.62
CA THR A 51 13.84 1.72 11.37
C THR A 51 14.14 0.28 10.97
N THR A 52 14.01 -0.67 11.90
CA THR A 52 14.39 -2.06 11.68
C THR A 52 13.32 -3.08 12.07
N CYS A 53 12.36 -2.71 12.89
CA CYS A 53 11.41 -3.65 13.49
C CYS A 53 10.25 -4.07 12.58
N VAL A 54 10.03 -3.39 11.45
CA VAL A 54 8.87 -3.61 10.58
C VAL A 54 9.11 -4.67 9.51
N LYS A 55 10.32 -4.72 8.93
CA LYS A 55 10.63 -5.59 7.81
C LYS A 55 10.36 -7.06 8.12
N GLY A 56 9.60 -7.72 7.25
CA GLY A 56 9.27 -9.15 7.37
C GLY A 56 8.21 -9.47 8.43
N THR A 57 7.55 -8.47 8.99
CA THR A 57 6.47 -8.65 9.97
C THR A 57 5.09 -8.44 9.34
N SER A 58 4.03 -8.60 10.13
CA SER A 58 2.65 -8.26 9.72
C SER A 58 2.41 -6.76 9.45
N ASP A 59 3.39 -5.92 9.76
CA ASP A 59 3.36 -4.49 9.45
C ASP A 59 4.00 -4.17 8.09
N ASP A 60 4.71 -5.12 7.50
CA ASP A 60 5.34 -4.99 6.19
C ASP A 60 4.37 -5.47 5.10
N VAL A 61 3.73 -4.51 4.43
CA VAL A 61 2.73 -4.79 3.39
C VAL A 61 3.32 -5.57 2.21
N LEU A 62 4.56 -5.30 1.81
CA LEU A 62 5.21 -6.03 0.72
C LEU A 62 5.48 -7.49 1.12
N HIS A 63 5.90 -7.71 2.37
CA HIS A 63 6.05 -9.06 2.93
C HIS A 63 4.70 -9.81 2.95
N LEU A 64 3.59 -9.14 3.31
CA LEU A 64 2.26 -9.75 3.27
C LEU A 64 1.84 -10.14 1.85
N ILE A 65 2.15 -9.33 0.85
CA ILE A 65 1.88 -9.64 -0.56
C ILE A 65 2.68 -10.87 -0.99
N ASP A 66 4.00 -10.89 -0.75
CA ASP A 66 4.90 -11.95 -1.19
C ASP A 66 4.62 -13.31 -0.52
N ASN A 67 4.13 -13.27 0.72
CA ASN A 67 3.88 -14.46 1.53
C ASN A 67 2.38 -14.74 1.75
N PHE A 68 1.52 -14.15 0.93
CA PHE A 68 0.08 -14.37 1.05
C PHE A 68 -0.29 -15.85 0.87
N PRO A 69 -1.15 -16.45 1.72
CA PRO A 69 -1.50 -17.84 1.60
C PRO A 69 -2.13 -18.16 0.24
N LYS A 70 -1.62 -19.18 -0.44
CA LYS A 70 -2.05 -19.54 -1.82
C LYS A 70 -3.52 -19.90 -1.93
N ASP A 71 -4.04 -20.57 -0.90
CA ASP A 71 -5.42 -21.09 -0.87
C ASP A 71 -6.41 -20.10 -0.26
N ALA A 72 -5.95 -18.95 0.24
CA ALA A 72 -6.82 -17.92 0.79
C ALA A 72 -7.46 -17.06 -0.33
N LYS A 73 -8.68 -16.60 -0.07
CA LYS A 73 -9.32 -15.62 -0.93
C LYS A 73 -8.48 -14.34 -0.96
N LYS A 74 -8.12 -13.87 -2.16
CA LYS A 74 -7.33 -12.66 -2.32
C LYS A 74 -8.24 -11.45 -2.53
N PRO A 75 -8.04 -10.36 -1.78
CA PRO A 75 -8.70 -9.10 -2.10
C PRO A 75 -8.14 -8.53 -3.41
N ARG A 76 -8.97 -7.88 -4.20
CA ARG A 76 -8.53 -7.09 -5.34
C ARG A 76 -7.84 -5.82 -4.84
N LEU A 77 -6.74 -5.40 -5.47
CA LEU A 77 -5.90 -4.31 -4.98
C LEU A 77 -5.81 -3.17 -6.01
N TYR A 78 -6.20 -1.98 -5.60
CA TYR A 78 -6.08 -0.77 -6.43
C TYR A 78 -5.01 0.15 -5.87
N VAL A 79 -4.10 0.59 -6.73
CA VAL A 79 -3.05 1.55 -6.38
C VAL A 79 -3.12 2.75 -7.30
N ALA A 80 -3.06 3.96 -6.75
CA ALA A 80 -2.82 5.17 -7.53
C ALA A 80 -1.81 6.06 -6.81
N CYS A 81 -0.79 6.54 -7.53
CA CYS A 81 0.22 7.45 -6.99
C CYS A 81 0.65 8.48 -8.02
N GLY A 82 0.84 9.72 -7.56
CA GLY A 82 1.37 10.79 -8.40
C GLY A 82 2.86 10.63 -8.68
N THR A 83 3.29 10.92 -9.90
CA THR A 83 4.71 10.82 -10.29
C THR A 83 5.61 11.86 -9.62
N GLU A 84 5.01 12.90 -9.01
CA GLU A 84 5.69 13.96 -8.25
C GLU A 84 5.48 13.78 -6.72
N ASP A 85 4.88 12.65 -6.30
CA ASP A 85 4.65 12.31 -4.90
C ASP A 85 5.95 11.79 -4.25
N PHE A 86 6.24 12.22 -3.02
CA PHE A 86 7.42 11.75 -2.28
C PHE A 86 7.36 10.25 -1.96
N LEU A 87 6.19 9.61 -2.06
CA LEU A 87 5.99 8.17 -1.92
C LEU A 87 5.97 7.42 -3.26
N TYR A 88 6.26 8.10 -4.38
CA TYR A 88 6.22 7.47 -5.70
C TYR A 88 7.11 6.23 -5.79
N GLU A 89 8.36 6.32 -5.33
CA GLU A 89 9.30 5.19 -5.28
C GLU A 89 8.77 4.02 -4.44
N SER A 90 8.10 4.31 -3.32
CA SER A 90 7.46 3.29 -2.48
C SER A 90 6.34 2.56 -3.24
N ASN A 91 5.59 3.27 -4.06
CA ASN A 91 4.51 2.71 -4.87
C ASN A 91 5.04 1.94 -6.09
N LEU A 92 6.16 2.36 -6.70
CA LEU A 92 6.83 1.59 -7.76
C LEU A 92 7.32 0.22 -7.26
N ARG A 93 7.92 0.17 -6.06
CA ARG A 93 8.32 -1.11 -5.46
C ARG A 93 7.10 -2.00 -5.15
N ALA A 94 6.02 -1.42 -4.66
CA ALA A 94 4.78 -2.18 -4.46
C ALA A 94 4.20 -2.72 -5.77
N ARG A 95 4.25 -1.95 -6.86
CA ARG A 95 3.89 -2.41 -8.19
C ARG A 95 4.71 -3.63 -8.61
N GLU A 96 6.03 -3.59 -8.44
CA GLU A 96 6.93 -4.70 -8.79
C GLU A 96 6.56 -5.99 -8.02
N HIS A 97 6.26 -5.90 -6.72
CA HIS A 97 5.80 -7.03 -5.92
C HIS A 97 4.44 -7.57 -6.41
N LEU A 98 3.50 -6.68 -6.73
CA LEU A 98 2.20 -7.07 -7.27
C LEU A 98 2.31 -7.73 -8.65
N GLU A 99 3.17 -7.25 -9.55
CA GLU A 99 3.43 -7.85 -10.87
C GLU A 99 4.03 -9.26 -10.76
N ASN A 100 4.75 -9.56 -9.68
CA ASN A 100 5.30 -10.89 -9.39
C ASN A 100 4.38 -11.77 -8.53
N SER A 101 3.18 -11.31 -8.24
CA SER A 101 2.16 -12.02 -7.47
C SER A 101 1.00 -12.50 -8.35
N ASP A 102 0.08 -13.24 -7.76
CA ASP A 102 -1.18 -13.66 -8.41
C ASP A 102 -2.41 -12.87 -7.89
N PHE A 103 -2.19 -11.68 -7.34
CA PHE A 103 -3.28 -10.77 -7.01
C PHE A 103 -3.91 -10.16 -8.28
N ASP A 104 -5.24 -10.04 -8.28
CA ASP A 104 -5.93 -9.14 -9.20
C ASP A 104 -5.71 -7.70 -8.75
N PHE A 105 -4.98 -6.91 -9.54
CA PHE A 105 -4.65 -5.55 -9.16
C PHE A 105 -4.72 -4.56 -10.33
N SER A 106 -4.91 -3.30 -9.99
CA SER A 106 -4.78 -2.17 -10.92
C SER A 106 -3.79 -1.16 -10.36
N TYR A 107 -2.74 -0.87 -11.12
CA TYR A 107 -1.77 0.18 -10.79
C TYR A 107 -1.94 1.37 -11.71
N ASN A 108 -2.12 2.53 -11.13
CA ASN A 108 -2.41 3.78 -11.83
C ASN A 108 -1.45 4.88 -11.39
N GLU A 109 -0.97 5.64 -12.34
CA GLU A 109 -0.13 6.79 -12.07
C GLU A 109 -0.47 7.97 -12.99
N GLY A 110 -0.04 9.12 -12.60
CA GLY A 110 -0.23 10.32 -13.39
C GLY A 110 0.46 11.49 -12.75
N ARG A 111 0.55 12.58 -13.49
CA ARG A 111 1.16 13.80 -12.99
C ARG A 111 0.42 14.32 -11.75
N GLY A 112 1.13 14.60 -10.70
CA GLY A 112 0.62 15.11 -9.43
C GLY A 112 1.47 14.67 -8.24
N ALA A 113 1.27 15.35 -7.12
CA ALA A 113 1.97 15.13 -5.86
C ALA A 113 1.01 14.61 -4.78
N HIS A 114 1.48 14.56 -3.54
CA HIS A 114 0.71 14.12 -2.36
C HIS A 114 -0.35 15.18 -1.97
N THR A 115 -1.41 15.32 -2.78
CA THR A 115 -2.39 16.40 -2.66
C THR A 115 -3.82 15.90 -2.89
N TRP A 116 -4.77 16.59 -2.28
CA TRP A 116 -6.20 16.37 -2.50
C TRP A 116 -6.59 16.40 -3.97
N LYS A 117 -5.98 17.30 -4.77
CA LYS A 117 -6.23 17.40 -6.22
C LYS A 117 -5.94 16.08 -6.95
N PHE A 118 -4.88 15.38 -6.56
CA PHE A 118 -4.56 14.07 -7.11
C PHE A 118 -5.58 13.02 -6.65
N TRP A 119 -5.87 12.96 -5.36
CA TRP A 119 -6.77 11.96 -4.79
C TRP A 119 -8.21 12.13 -5.25
N ASP A 120 -8.68 13.36 -5.40
CA ASP A 120 -10.02 13.67 -5.93
C ASP A 120 -10.21 13.13 -7.35
N LYS A 121 -9.17 13.20 -8.17
CA LYS A 121 -9.17 12.60 -9.52
C LYS A 121 -9.25 11.07 -9.49
N TRP A 122 -8.56 10.42 -8.57
CA TRP A 122 -8.36 8.97 -8.59
C TRP A 122 -9.32 8.19 -7.69
N ILE A 123 -10.09 8.88 -6.84
CA ILE A 123 -11.03 8.21 -5.94
C ILE A 123 -12.21 7.56 -6.69
N ALA A 124 -12.75 8.19 -7.72
CA ALA A 124 -13.87 7.64 -8.48
C ALA A 124 -13.47 6.33 -9.21
N PRO A 125 -12.37 6.28 -10.00
CA PRO A 125 -11.89 5.02 -10.56
C PRO A 125 -11.57 3.93 -9.52
N ALA A 126 -11.10 4.33 -8.34
CA ALA A 126 -10.84 3.38 -7.25
C ALA A 126 -12.14 2.77 -6.71
N ILE A 127 -13.19 3.58 -6.54
CA ILE A 127 -14.52 3.10 -6.13
C ILE A 127 -15.08 2.17 -7.19
N ASP A 128 -15.04 2.54 -8.48
CA ASP A 128 -15.52 1.70 -9.58
C ASP A 128 -14.84 0.34 -9.56
N PHE A 129 -13.50 0.30 -9.44
CA PHE A 129 -12.74 -0.94 -9.32
C PHE A 129 -13.16 -1.79 -8.11
N MET A 130 -13.39 -1.17 -6.96
CA MET A 130 -13.81 -1.88 -5.74
C MET A 130 -15.25 -2.41 -5.82
N MET A 131 -16.13 -1.77 -6.58
CA MET A 131 -17.52 -2.19 -6.75
C MET A 131 -17.70 -3.41 -7.66
N GLU A 132 -16.66 -3.83 -8.37
CA GLU A 132 -16.66 -5.02 -9.22
C GLU A 132 -16.43 -6.33 -8.44
N CYS A 133 -16.43 -6.31 -7.14
CA CYS A 133 -16.26 -7.50 -6.30
C CYS A 133 -17.39 -8.55 -6.49
#